data_b93c9d034f6ba719635f6e15f5e002bb
#
_entry.id   b93c9d034f6ba719635f6e15f5e002bb
#
_cell.length_a   1.000
_cell.length_b   1.000
_cell.length_c   1.000
_cell.angle_alpha   90.00
_cell.angle_beta   90.00
_cell.angle_gamma   90.00
#
_symmetry.space_group_name_H-M   'P 1'
#
loop_
_entity.id
_entity.type
_entity.pdbx_description
1 polymer ?
#
loop_
_entity_poly.entity_id
_entity_poly.type
_entity_poly.pdbx_seq_one_letter_code
_entity_poly.pdbx_strand_id
1 'polypeptide(L)'
;EKFVSISTSTENAVTDEEKVYGAISGLASSLGDPYTVFFPPVEAKFFESEISGNFEGVGMEVGVRDGVLTVISPLKNTPAYRAGLLAQDQIIAIDGTSTARLSIDEAIKKIRGERGTKVVFTIVRKGVKQPFEIGVVRDVIDIPTLDTELRPDGIFVIRLYNFSAISPNLFRNALREFILSGSYRLILDLRGNPGGFLEAAVDMASWFLPAGKVVAIEDYGGNEEQRYHRSKGYDIFNENLKLVILINQGSASASEILAGALREHGIGTIVGEKSFGKGSVQELV
;
A
#
# COMPACT_ATOMS: atom_id res chain seq x y z
N GLU A 1 -23.79 -30.39 -24.57
CA GLU A 1 -22.75 -29.88 -23.67
C GLU A 1 -22.44 -30.95 -22.63
N LYS A 2 -21.20 -31.47 -22.64
CA LYS A 2 -20.78 -32.46 -21.66
C LYS A 2 -20.10 -31.74 -20.47
N PHE A 3 -20.77 -31.66 -19.35
CA PHE A 3 -20.10 -31.33 -18.09
C PHE A 3 -19.28 -32.55 -17.66
N VAL A 4 -17.98 -32.41 -17.57
CA VAL A 4 -17.11 -33.40 -16.97
C VAL A 4 -17.14 -33.20 -15.46
N SER A 5 -17.83 -34.07 -14.73
CA SER A 5 -17.71 -34.14 -13.30
C SER A 5 -16.36 -34.77 -12.96
N ILE A 6 -15.42 -33.98 -12.49
CA ILE A 6 -14.18 -34.49 -11.89
C ILE A 6 -14.49 -34.76 -10.44
N SER A 7 -14.69 -36.02 -10.11
CA SER A 7 -14.71 -36.49 -8.72
C SER A 7 -13.28 -36.42 -8.18
N THR A 8 -13.00 -35.45 -7.35
CA THR A 8 -11.78 -35.46 -6.54
C THR A 8 -12.11 -36.19 -5.23
N SER A 9 -11.68 -37.43 -5.14
CA SER A 9 -11.53 -38.11 -3.85
C SER A 9 -10.41 -37.43 -3.09
N THR A 10 -10.71 -36.49 -2.18
CA THR A 10 -9.65 -35.77 -1.51
C THR A 10 -10.09 -35.20 -0.17
N GLU A 11 -9.16 -35.25 0.76
CA GLU A 11 -9.21 -34.64 2.08
C GLU A 11 -9.41 -33.10 2.07
N ASN A 12 -9.50 -32.46 0.88
CA ASN A 12 -9.78 -31.03 0.68
C ASN A 12 -10.94 -30.84 -0.29
N ALA A 13 -12.15 -31.20 0.11
CA ALA A 13 -13.35 -30.89 -0.66
C ALA A 13 -13.56 -29.36 -0.65
N VAL A 14 -13.52 -28.75 -1.84
CA VAL A 14 -13.86 -27.32 -2.04
C VAL A 14 -15.29 -27.10 -1.58
N THR A 15 -15.51 -26.16 -0.68
CA THR A 15 -16.84 -25.81 -0.15
C THR A 15 -17.73 -25.21 -1.23
N ASP A 16 -19.04 -25.21 -1.04
CA ASP A 16 -19.95 -24.57 -1.98
C ASP A 16 -19.76 -23.05 -2.01
N GLU A 17 -19.37 -22.46 -0.91
CA GLU A 17 -18.99 -21.05 -0.81
C GLU A 17 -17.74 -20.72 -1.66
N GLU A 18 -16.69 -21.53 -1.57
CA GLU A 18 -15.49 -21.36 -2.42
C GLU A 18 -15.80 -21.53 -3.91
N LYS A 19 -16.73 -22.43 -4.28
CA LYS A 19 -17.18 -22.57 -5.67
C LYS A 19 -17.92 -21.33 -6.17
N VAL A 20 -18.78 -20.73 -5.33
CA VAL A 20 -19.50 -19.49 -5.66
C VAL A 20 -18.51 -18.34 -5.82
N TYR A 21 -17.57 -18.17 -4.90
CA TYR A 21 -16.54 -17.13 -5.01
C TYR A 21 -15.66 -17.32 -6.25
N GLY A 22 -15.28 -18.55 -6.57
CA GLY A 22 -14.56 -18.88 -7.80
C GLY A 22 -15.31 -18.52 -9.07
N ALA A 23 -16.65 -18.74 -9.09
CA ALA A 23 -17.49 -18.36 -10.21
C ALA A 23 -17.58 -16.85 -10.39
N ILE A 24 -17.75 -16.09 -9.29
CA ILE A 24 -17.81 -14.63 -9.31
C ILE A 24 -16.45 -14.04 -9.75
N SER A 25 -15.34 -14.57 -9.22
CA SER A 25 -13.98 -14.17 -9.63
C SER A 25 -13.73 -14.43 -11.11
N GLY A 26 -14.20 -15.57 -11.63
CA GLY A 26 -14.12 -15.89 -13.05
C GLY A 26 -14.93 -14.93 -13.92
N LEU A 27 -16.11 -14.53 -13.47
CA LEU A 27 -16.93 -13.54 -14.14
C LEU A 27 -16.24 -12.17 -14.18
N ALA A 28 -15.73 -11.69 -13.05
CA ALA A 28 -14.97 -10.43 -12.97
C ALA A 28 -13.75 -10.46 -13.90
N SER A 29 -12.98 -11.54 -13.89
CA SER A 29 -11.80 -11.72 -14.74
C SER A 29 -12.15 -11.75 -16.24
N SER A 30 -13.35 -12.19 -16.62
CA SER A 30 -13.80 -12.24 -18.01
C SER A 30 -13.99 -10.87 -18.66
N LEU A 31 -14.05 -9.80 -17.87
CA LEU A 31 -14.12 -8.42 -18.36
C LEU A 31 -12.80 -7.95 -19.00
N GLY A 32 -11.70 -8.68 -18.79
CA GLY A 32 -10.39 -8.37 -19.39
C GLY A 32 -9.70 -7.14 -18.78
N ASP A 33 -10.26 -6.56 -17.74
CA ASP A 33 -9.63 -5.49 -16.96
C ASP A 33 -8.86 -6.09 -15.78
N PRO A 34 -7.53 -5.93 -15.72
CA PRO A 34 -6.71 -6.51 -14.64
C PRO A 34 -6.98 -5.87 -13.27
N TYR A 35 -7.72 -4.77 -13.23
CA TYR A 35 -8.02 -4.03 -11.99
C TYR A 35 -9.44 -4.27 -11.48
N THR A 36 -10.32 -4.90 -12.28
CA THR A 36 -11.63 -5.35 -11.82
C THR A 36 -11.49 -6.70 -11.14
N VAL A 37 -11.56 -6.70 -9.80
CA VAL A 37 -11.32 -7.88 -8.96
C VAL A 37 -12.48 -8.07 -8.01
N PHE A 38 -12.93 -9.32 -7.86
CA PHE A 38 -13.84 -9.71 -6.78
C PHE A 38 -13.03 -10.15 -5.56
N PHE A 39 -13.32 -9.58 -4.43
CA PHE A 39 -12.78 -9.99 -3.14
C PHE A 39 -13.84 -10.76 -2.35
N PRO A 40 -13.60 -12.03 -1.96
CA PRO A 40 -14.39 -12.70 -0.94
C PRO A 40 -14.47 -11.87 0.34
N PRO A 41 -15.52 -12.00 1.18
CA PRO A 41 -15.74 -11.11 2.33
C PRO A 41 -14.55 -10.96 3.29
N VAL A 42 -13.76 -12.01 3.48
CA VAL A 42 -12.54 -11.95 4.29
C VAL A 42 -11.46 -11.10 3.61
N GLU A 43 -11.28 -11.27 2.30
CA GLU A 43 -10.30 -10.51 1.52
C GLU A 43 -10.72 -9.04 1.36
N ALA A 44 -12.03 -8.78 1.22
CA ALA A 44 -12.58 -7.42 1.18
C ALA A 44 -12.27 -6.66 2.47
N LYS A 45 -12.45 -7.28 3.66
CA LYS A 45 -12.07 -6.67 4.94
C LYS A 45 -10.58 -6.36 5.02
N PHE A 46 -9.71 -7.24 4.51
CA PHE A 46 -8.27 -6.97 4.46
C PHE A 46 -7.96 -5.80 3.54
N PHE A 47 -8.57 -5.75 2.37
CA PHE A 47 -8.40 -4.66 1.42
C PHE A 47 -8.88 -3.32 2.00
N GLU A 48 -10.04 -3.28 2.65
CA GLU A 48 -10.55 -2.10 3.35
C GLU A 48 -9.58 -1.62 4.45
N SER A 49 -9.00 -2.55 5.21
CA SER A 49 -8.04 -2.21 6.25
C SER A 49 -6.72 -1.65 5.68
N GLU A 50 -6.25 -2.17 4.55
CA GLU A 50 -5.07 -1.62 3.85
C GLU A 50 -5.30 -0.19 3.35
N ILE A 51 -6.48 0.07 2.77
CA ILE A 51 -6.84 1.40 2.29
C ILE A 51 -6.99 2.38 3.46
N SER A 52 -7.51 1.92 4.60
CA SER A 52 -7.65 2.77 5.80
C SER A 52 -6.32 3.11 6.49
N GLY A 53 -5.24 2.40 6.12
CA GLY A 53 -3.89 2.63 6.65
C GLY A 53 -3.55 1.80 7.88
N ASN A 54 -4.45 0.89 8.29
CA ASN A 54 -4.25 -0.04 9.40
C ASN A 54 -4.54 -1.45 8.93
N PHE A 55 -3.69 -2.41 9.25
CA PHE A 55 -4.00 -3.82 8.98
C PHE A 55 -3.70 -4.68 10.21
N GLU A 56 -4.43 -5.78 10.33
CA GLU A 56 -4.22 -6.75 11.40
C GLU A 56 -3.24 -7.83 10.96
N GLY A 57 -2.20 -8.04 11.77
CA GLY A 57 -1.15 -8.99 11.43
C GLY A 57 0.02 -8.94 12.40
N VAL A 58 1.22 -9.23 11.90
CA VAL A 58 2.44 -9.28 12.71
C VAL A 58 3.39 -8.11 12.49
N GLY A 59 3.25 -7.36 11.38
CA GLY A 59 4.07 -6.19 11.08
C GLY A 59 5.48 -6.53 10.65
N MET A 60 5.61 -7.22 9.51
CA MET A 60 6.88 -7.48 8.86
C MET A 60 6.71 -7.45 7.33
N GLU A 61 7.75 -7.06 6.65
CA GLU A 61 7.89 -7.22 5.21
C GLU A 61 8.46 -8.60 4.90
N VAL A 62 7.84 -9.31 3.96
CA VAL A 62 8.30 -10.63 3.50
C VAL A 62 8.50 -10.62 1.99
N GLY A 63 9.39 -11.46 1.51
CA GLY A 63 9.67 -11.65 0.09
C GLY A 63 10.20 -13.04 -0.18
N VAL A 64 10.35 -13.41 -1.46
CA VAL A 64 10.97 -14.66 -1.84
C VAL A 64 12.44 -14.40 -2.21
N ARG A 65 13.37 -15.09 -1.55
CA ARG A 65 14.80 -15.07 -1.86
C ARG A 65 15.29 -16.49 -2.06
N ASP A 66 15.92 -16.75 -3.17
CA ASP A 66 16.43 -18.09 -3.54
C ASP A 66 15.33 -19.16 -3.45
N GLY A 67 14.08 -18.80 -3.82
CA GLY A 67 12.93 -19.69 -3.77
C GLY A 67 12.35 -19.94 -2.37
N VAL A 68 12.83 -19.23 -1.33
CA VAL A 68 12.37 -19.39 0.06
C VAL A 68 11.73 -18.11 0.57
N LEU A 69 10.57 -18.26 1.22
CA LEU A 69 9.91 -17.13 1.90
C LEU A 69 10.83 -16.59 3.00
N THR A 70 11.16 -15.31 2.93
CA THR A 70 12.18 -14.69 3.78
C THR A 70 11.67 -13.38 4.36
N VAL A 71 11.96 -13.13 5.63
CA VAL A 71 11.73 -11.84 6.28
C VAL A 71 12.69 -10.82 5.68
N ILE A 72 12.16 -9.83 4.99
CA ILE A 72 12.96 -8.70 4.47
C ILE A 72 13.29 -7.76 5.62
N SER A 73 12.26 -7.34 6.38
CA SER A 73 12.42 -6.50 7.56
C SER A 73 11.22 -6.64 8.51
N PRO A 74 11.42 -6.89 9.81
CA PRO A 74 10.36 -6.65 10.79
C PRO A 74 10.21 -5.13 10.98
N LEU A 75 8.96 -4.65 10.98
CA LEU A 75 8.66 -3.24 11.22
C LEU A 75 8.90 -2.90 12.71
N LYS A 76 9.55 -1.79 12.95
CA LYS A 76 9.88 -1.35 14.32
C LYS A 76 8.61 -1.21 15.17
N ASN A 77 8.68 -1.65 16.43
CA ASN A 77 7.59 -1.61 17.40
C ASN A 77 6.37 -2.51 17.09
N THR A 78 6.46 -3.42 16.13
CA THR A 78 5.39 -4.38 15.80
C THR A 78 5.52 -5.70 16.55
N PRO A 79 4.48 -6.56 16.54
CA PRO A 79 4.55 -7.91 17.11
C PRO A 79 5.72 -8.75 16.60
N ALA A 80 5.97 -8.73 15.29
CA ALA A 80 7.09 -9.46 14.69
C ALA A 80 8.44 -9.01 15.24
N TYR A 81 8.65 -7.69 15.36
CA TYR A 81 9.85 -7.11 15.94
C TYR A 81 10.01 -7.50 17.42
N ARG A 82 8.94 -7.38 18.23
CA ARG A 82 8.95 -7.74 19.64
C ARG A 82 9.17 -9.24 19.89
N ALA A 83 8.68 -10.09 18.98
CA ALA A 83 8.89 -11.53 19.04
C ALA A 83 10.31 -11.97 18.63
N GLY A 84 11.15 -11.05 18.15
CA GLY A 84 12.54 -11.34 17.80
C GLY A 84 12.74 -11.93 16.41
N LEU A 85 11.79 -11.72 15.47
CA LEU A 85 12.03 -11.94 14.04
C LEU A 85 13.09 -10.96 13.55
N LEU A 86 13.98 -11.43 12.69
CA LEU A 86 15.09 -10.66 12.15
C LEU A 86 15.06 -10.67 10.62
N ALA A 87 15.66 -9.63 10.04
CA ALA A 87 15.90 -9.63 8.59
C ALA A 87 16.73 -10.86 8.19
N GLN A 88 16.42 -11.44 7.04
CA GLN A 88 17.00 -12.67 6.49
C GLN A 88 16.57 -13.96 7.20
N ASP A 89 15.66 -13.95 8.16
CA ASP A 89 15.04 -15.18 8.64
C ASP A 89 14.27 -15.86 7.51
N GLN A 90 14.55 -17.12 7.25
CA GLN A 90 13.82 -17.93 6.29
C GLN A 90 12.63 -18.60 6.97
N ILE A 91 11.43 -18.36 6.46
CA ILE A 91 10.20 -18.95 6.99
C ILE A 91 9.91 -20.24 6.23
N ILE A 92 10.13 -21.38 6.84
CA ILE A 92 9.94 -22.70 6.20
C ILE A 92 8.56 -23.31 6.47
N ALA A 93 7.88 -22.86 7.54
CA ALA A 93 6.48 -23.20 7.79
C ALA A 93 5.75 -22.07 8.53
N ILE A 94 4.43 -22.00 8.35
CA ILE A 94 3.47 -21.13 9.04
C ILE A 94 2.38 -22.02 9.60
N ASP A 95 2.18 -22.00 10.92
CA ASP A 95 1.25 -22.85 11.67
C ASP A 95 1.37 -24.35 11.25
N GLY A 96 2.62 -24.83 11.15
CA GLY A 96 2.95 -26.19 10.74
C GLY A 96 2.79 -26.48 9.23
N THR A 97 2.24 -25.55 8.46
CA THR A 97 2.11 -25.69 6.99
C THR A 97 3.39 -25.23 6.30
N SER A 98 4.01 -26.11 5.49
CA SER A 98 5.21 -25.77 4.72
C SER A 98 4.98 -24.62 3.74
N THR A 99 5.94 -23.69 3.67
CA THR A 99 5.92 -22.54 2.75
C THR A 99 6.50 -22.83 1.37
N ALA A 100 7.09 -24.00 1.15
CA ALA A 100 7.85 -24.33 -0.07
C ALA A 100 7.02 -24.27 -1.38
N ARG A 101 5.69 -24.36 -1.28
CA ARG A 101 4.78 -24.32 -2.44
C ARG A 101 3.80 -23.17 -2.40
N LEU A 102 3.91 -22.29 -1.40
CA LEU A 102 3.03 -21.14 -1.28
C LEU A 102 3.54 -20.00 -2.16
N SER A 103 2.63 -19.36 -2.85
CA SER A 103 2.87 -18.03 -3.39
C SER A 103 3.07 -17.03 -2.24
N ILE A 104 3.64 -15.88 -2.54
CA ILE A 104 3.81 -14.82 -1.54
C ILE A 104 2.46 -14.37 -0.96
N ASP A 105 1.44 -14.29 -1.81
CA ASP A 105 0.09 -13.87 -1.41
C ASP A 105 -0.57 -14.89 -0.48
N GLU A 106 -0.44 -16.19 -0.77
CA GLU A 106 -0.93 -17.25 0.12
C GLU A 106 -0.20 -17.23 1.46
N ALA A 107 1.10 -16.97 1.47
CA ALA A 107 1.86 -16.81 2.70
C ALA A 107 1.40 -15.59 3.50
N ILE A 108 1.18 -14.44 2.84
CA ILE A 108 0.66 -13.22 3.47
C ILE A 108 -0.72 -13.48 4.08
N LYS A 109 -1.63 -14.16 3.38
CA LYS A 109 -2.95 -14.54 3.91
C LYS A 109 -2.85 -15.36 5.20
N LYS A 110 -1.89 -16.28 5.30
CA LYS A 110 -1.65 -17.08 6.52
C LYS A 110 -0.99 -16.28 7.65
N ILE A 111 -0.14 -15.33 7.31
CA ILE A 111 0.54 -14.43 8.28
C ILE A 111 -0.44 -13.45 8.91
N ARG A 112 -1.34 -12.87 8.10
CA ARG A 112 -2.41 -11.97 8.54
C ARG A 112 -3.48 -12.72 9.32
N GLY A 113 -4.34 -12.01 10.00
CA GLY A 113 -5.49 -12.53 10.74
C GLY A 113 -5.86 -11.63 11.90
N GLU A 114 -6.97 -11.94 12.55
CA GLU A 114 -7.58 -11.12 13.59
C GLU A 114 -6.63 -10.82 14.74
N ARG A 115 -6.72 -9.60 15.24
CA ARG A 115 -6.01 -9.13 16.44
C ARG A 115 -6.19 -10.11 17.61
N GLY A 116 -5.12 -10.40 18.30
CA GLY A 116 -5.11 -11.29 19.47
C GLY A 116 -4.96 -12.77 19.11
N THR A 117 -5.10 -13.17 17.83
CA THR A 117 -4.81 -14.53 17.40
C THR A 117 -3.30 -14.75 17.29
N LYS A 118 -2.85 -16.00 17.42
CA LYS A 118 -1.44 -16.35 17.35
C LYS A 118 -1.12 -17.02 16.03
N VAL A 119 0.02 -16.68 15.45
CA VAL A 119 0.65 -17.39 14.33
C VAL A 119 2.01 -17.92 14.77
N VAL A 120 2.40 -19.10 14.33
CA VAL A 120 3.68 -19.74 14.64
C VAL A 120 4.51 -19.87 13.37
N PHE A 121 5.70 -19.29 13.37
CA PHE A 121 6.66 -19.38 12.28
C PHE A 121 7.73 -20.40 12.62
N THR A 122 7.98 -21.37 11.75
CA THR A 122 9.19 -22.19 11.81
C THR A 122 10.27 -21.51 10.99
N ILE A 123 11.36 -21.13 11.65
CA ILE A 123 12.42 -20.25 11.13
C ILE A 123 13.72 -20.99 10.98
N VAL A 124 14.41 -20.77 9.87
CA VAL A 124 15.84 -21.06 9.68
C VAL A 124 16.60 -19.74 9.71
N ARG A 125 17.56 -19.62 10.63
CA ARG A 125 18.36 -18.39 10.84
C ARG A 125 19.84 -18.70 10.66
N LYS A 126 20.56 -17.84 9.95
CA LYS A 126 22.01 -17.96 9.80
C LYS A 126 22.70 -17.95 11.17
N GLY A 127 23.56 -18.95 11.41
CA GLY A 127 24.25 -19.11 12.69
C GLY A 127 23.53 -19.95 13.74
N VAL A 128 22.27 -20.37 13.48
CA VAL A 128 21.51 -21.29 14.33
C VAL A 128 21.47 -22.65 13.66
N LYS A 129 21.87 -23.72 14.39
CA LYS A 129 22.07 -25.05 13.78
C LYS A 129 20.78 -25.76 13.38
N GLN A 130 19.68 -25.49 14.08
CA GLN A 130 18.42 -26.16 13.86
C GLN A 130 17.29 -25.14 13.64
N PRO A 131 16.28 -25.48 12.85
CA PRO A 131 15.06 -24.68 12.77
C PRO A 131 14.42 -24.56 14.16
N PHE A 132 13.79 -23.42 14.42
CA PHE A 132 13.10 -23.15 15.68
C PHE A 132 11.81 -22.38 15.42
N GLU A 133 10.92 -22.39 16.40
CA GLU A 133 9.63 -21.75 16.30
C GLU A 133 9.61 -20.39 16.98
N ILE A 134 8.96 -19.42 16.33
CA ILE A 134 8.63 -18.11 16.91
C ILE A 134 7.12 -17.93 16.82
N GLY A 135 6.45 -17.86 17.98
CA GLY A 135 5.04 -17.52 18.06
C GLY A 135 4.83 -16.01 18.15
N VAL A 136 3.98 -15.48 17.31
CA VAL A 136 3.66 -14.04 17.26
C VAL A 136 2.17 -13.85 17.45
N VAL A 137 1.76 -13.00 18.39
CA VAL A 137 0.36 -12.61 18.57
C VAL A 137 0.09 -11.45 17.62
N ARG A 138 -0.90 -11.60 16.75
CA ARG A 138 -1.30 -10.57 15.79
C ARG A 138 -1.87 -9.34 16.52
N ASP A 139 -1.62 -8.18 15.95
CA ASP A 139 -2.12 -6.91 16.48
C ASP A 139 -2.48 -5.99 15.31
N VAL A 140 -3.11 -4.87 15.60
CA VAL A 140 -3.24 -3.79 14.60
C VAL A 140 -1.86 -3.24 14.33
N ILE A 141 -1.45 -3.29 13.07
CA ILE A 141 -0.18 -2.75 12.61
C ILE A 141 -0.43 -1.35 12.07
N ASP A 142 0.07 -0.40 12.81
CA ASP A 142 0.05 1.01 12.40
C ASP A 142 1.26 1.24 11.49
N ILE A 143 1.01 1.30 10.18
CA ILE A 143 2.05 1.69 9.22
C ILE A 143 2.14 3.20 9.25
N PRO A 144 3.33 3.78 9.46
CA PRO A 144 3.48 5.21 9.31
C PRO A 144 2.95 5.65 7.95
N THR A 145 1.87 6.42 7.94
CA THR A 145 1.32 6.99 6.70
C THR A 145 2.23 8.10 6.17
N LEU A 146 2.91 8.79 7.11
CA LEU A 146 3.76 9.93 6.82
C LEU A 146 4.80 10.11 7.91
N ASP A 147 6.02 10.48 7.51
CA ASP A 147 7.10 10.93 8.39
C ASP A 147 7.58 12.32 7.99
N THR A 148 8.08 13.08 8.95
CA THR A 148 8.71 14.39 8.73
C THR A 148 10.14 14.42 9.25
N GLU A 149 10.99 15.22 8.60
CA GLU A 149 12.37 15.45 9.03
C GLU A 149 12.82 16.86 8.63
N LEU A 150 13.29 17.64 9.59
CA LEU A 150 14.08 18.83 9.31
C LEU A 150 15.56 18.46 9.28
N ARG A 151 16.16 18.45 8.10
CA ARG A 151 17.57 18.12 7.92
C ARG A 151 18.48 19.24 8.43
N PRO A 152 19.75 18.91 8.81
CA PRO A 152 20.71 19.91 9.27
C PRO A 152 21.02 21.01 8.24
N ASP A 153 20.84 20.74 6.93
CA ASP A 153 21.00 21.70 5.83
C ASP A 153 19.78 22.62 5.65
N GLY A 154 18.78 22.53 6.54
CA GLY A 154 17.58 23.34 6.55
C GLY A 154 16.54 22.93 5.49
N ILE A 155 16.66 21.75 4.88
CA ILE A 155 15.64 21.18 4.01
C ILE A 155 14.64 20.40 4.87
N PHE A 156 13.34 20.68 4.70
CA PHE A 156 12.29 19.90 5.33
C PHE A 156 11.87 18.76 4.40
N VAL A 157 11.71 17.57 4.93
CA VAL A 157 11.32 16.38 4.17
C VAL A 157 10.01 15.85 4.72
N ILE A 158 9.04 15.64 3.83
CA ILE A 158 7.82 14.89 4.10
C ILE A 158 7.92 13.59 3.31
N ARG A 159 7.97 12.44 3.98
CA ARG A 159 7.87 11.12 3.35
C ARG A 159 6.44 10.64 3.50
N LEU A 160 5.73 10.51 2.39
CA LEU A 160 4.36 10.01 2.36
C LEU A 160 4.38 8.57 1.82
N TYR A 161 3.92 7.62 2.62
CA TYR A 161 4.00 6.20 2.29
C TYR A 161 2.73 5.66 1.63
N ASN A 162 1.57 6.28 1.89
CA ASN A 162 0.29 5.93 1.26
C ASN A 162 -0.69 7.11 1.31
N PHE A 163 -1.75 7.01 0.50
CA PHE A 163 -2.86 7.96 0.48
C PHE A 163 -4.09 7.38 1.17
N SER A 164 -3.95 7.06 2.47
CA SER A 164 -5.03 6.55 3.31
C SER A 164 -6.05 7.64 3.69
N ALA A 165 -7.18 7.23 4.29
CA ALA A 165 -8.21 8.16 4.75
C ALA A 165 -7.70 9.20 5.78
N ILE A 166 -6.68 8.87 6.57
CA ILE A 166 -6.08 9.77 7.56
C ILE A 166 -4.96 10.64 6.98
N SER A 167 -4.42 10.29 5.82
CA SER A 167 -3.26 10.95 5.21
C SER A 167 -3.44 12.46 4.98
N PRO A 168 -4.63 12.99 4.58
CA PRO A 168 -4.80 14.43 4.42
C PRO A 168 -4.61 15.21 5.72
N ASN A 169 -5.09 14.66 6.85
CA ASN A 169 -4.93 15.31 8.15
C ASN A 169 -3.48 15.29 8.63
N LEU A 170 -2.77 14.16 8.43
CA LEU A 170 -1.35 14.05 8.75
C LEU A 170 -0.51 14.97 7.88
N PHE A 171 -0.82 15.05 6.59
CA PHE A 171 -0.14 15.95 5.66
C PHE A 171 -0.31 17.41 6.03
N ARG A 172 -1.53 17.82 6.40
CA ARG A 172 -1.79 19.17 6.94
C ARG A 172 -0.92 19.48 8.16
N ASN A 173 -0.79 18.52 9.09
CA ASN A 173 0.05 18.71 10.27
C ASN A 173 1.54 18.82 9.88
N ALA A 174 2.00 17.99 8.95
CA ALA A 174 3.36 18.07 8.41
C ALA A 174 3.66 19.41 7.73
N LEU A 175 2.71 19.94 6.95
CA LEU A 175 2.83 21.30 6.37
C LEU A 175 2.90 22.38 7.45
N ARG A 176 2.15 22.23 8.54
CA ARG A 176 2.25 23.14 9.69
C ARG A 176 3.64 23.09 10.33
N GLU A 177 4.19 21.88 10.52
CA GLU A 177 5.56 21.71 11.01
C GLU A 177 6.58 22.34 10.07
N PHE A 178 6.42 22.14 8.77
CA PHE A 178 7.25 22.78 7.74
C PHE A 178 7.25 24.31 7.88
N ILE A 179 6.07 24.93 7.97
CA ILE A 179 5.94 26.40 8.14
C ILE A 179 6.61 26.85 9.43
N LEU A 180 6.37 26.16 10.55
CA LEU A 180 6.96 26.48 11.84
C LEU A 180 8.48 26.30 11.88
N SER A 181 9.04 25.45 11.03
CA SER A 181 10.49 25.25 10.92
C SER A 181 11.22 26.46 10.31
N GLY A 182 10.50 27.39 9.69
CA GLY A 182 11.08 28.53 8.98
C GLY A 182 11.77 28.15 7.66
N SER A 183 11.74 26.88 7.25
CA SER A 183 12.27 26.47 5.96
C SER A 183 11.35 26.92 4.82
N TYR A 184 11.94 27.21 3.67
CA TYR A 184 11.23 27.40 2.39
C TYR A 184 11.58 26.32 1.36
N ARG A 185 12.35 25.30 1.78
CA ARG A 185 12.80 24.16 0.95
C ARG A 185 12.12 22.90 1.42
N LEU A 186 11.27 22.34 0.58
CA LEU A 186 10.49 21.14 0.88
C LEU A 186 10.82 20.02 -0.10
N ILE A 187 11.11 18.84 0.42
CA ILE A 187 11.13 17.59 -0.33
C ILE A 187 9.88 16.81 0.03
N LEU A 188 9.07 16.49 -0.97
CA LEU A 188 7.97 15.54 -0.87
C LEU A 188 8.43 14.19 -1.43
N ASP A 189 8.67 13.21 -0.58
CA ASP A 189 9.16 11.90 -0.98
C ASP A 189 7.98 10.93 -1.14
N LEU A 190 7.71 10.57 -2.40
CA LEU A 190 6.66 9.63 -2.82
C LEU A 190 7.26 8.31 -3.34
N ARG A 191 8.55 8.08 -3.16
CA ARG A 191 9.19 6.84 -3.61
C ARG A 191 8.63 5.64 -2.85
N GLY A 192 8.29 4.57 -3.59
CA GLY A 192 7.68 3.38 -3.01
C GLY A 192 6.23 3.56 -2.54
N ASN A 193 5.60 4.70 -2.80
CA ASN A 193 4.21 4.96 -2.43
C ASN A 193 3.25 4.44 -3.51
N PRO A 194 2.47 3.37 -3.28
CA PRO A 194 1.60 2.76 -4.29
C PRO A 194 0.34 3.57 -4.59
N GLY A 195 0.13 4.69 -3.89
CA GLY A 195 -1.06 5.54 -4.02
C GLY A 195 -2.07 5.33 -2.90
N GLY A 196 -3.34 5.31 -3.24
CA GLY A 196 -4.49 5.20 -2.36
C GLY A 196 -5.65 6.06 -2.85
N PHE A 197 -6.35 6.75 -1.94
CA PHE A 197 -7.53 7.54 -2.29
C PHE A 197 -7.21 8.72 -3.22
N LEU A 198 -7.97 8.83 -4.31
CA LEU A 198 -7.92 9.96 -5.24
C LEU A 198 -8.18 11.28 -4.52
N GLU A 199 -9.21 11.32 -3.67
CA GLU A 199 -9.61 12.49 -2.89
C GLU A 199 -8.50 12.98 -1.97
N ALA A 200 -7.69 12.08 -1.43
CA ALA A 200 -6.53 12.45 -0.62
C ALA A 200 -5.48 13.19 -1.45
N ALA A 201 -5.21 12.72 -2.67
CA ALA A 201 -4.28 13.42 -3.58
C ALA A 201 -4.80 14.81 -3.98
N VAL A 202 -6.11 14.92 -4.26
CA VAL A 202 -6.77 16.22 -4.56
C VAL A 202 -6.69 17.17 -3.37
N ASP A 203 -6.95 16.67 -2.16
CA ASP A 203 -6.86 17.49 -0.95
C ASP A 203 -5.42 17.98 -0.70
N MET A 204 -4.44 17.10 -0.84
CA MET A 204 -3.02 17.46 -0.68
C MET A 204 -2.54 18.45 -1.75
N ALA A 205 -2.92 18.26 -3.01
CA ALA A 205 -2.61 19.20 -4.08
C ALA A 205 -3.21 20.59 -3.82
N SER A 206 -4.37 20.63 -3.15
CA SER A 206 -5.08 21.87 -2.85
C SER A 206 -4.32 22.82 -1.91
N TRP A 207 -3.35 22.32 -1.16
CA TRP A 207 -2.47 23.16 -0.33
C TRP A 207 -1.51 24.01 -1.14
N PHE A 208 -1.25 23.64 -2.39
CA PHE A 208 -0.28 24.29 -3.27
C PHE A 208 -0.93 24.99 -4.47
N LEU A 209 -2.20 24.73 -4.73
CA LEU A 209 -2.87 25.17 -5.95
C LEU A 209 -4.05 26.09 -5.65
N PRO A 210 -4.24 27.17 -6.42
CA PRO A 210 -5.44 27.99 -6.37
C PRO A 210 -6.73 27.19 -6.61
N ALA A 211 -7.83 27.70 -6.10
CA ALA A 211 -9.15 27.09 -6.27
C ALA A 211 -9.50 26.88 -7.75
N GLY A 212 -10.10 25.73 -8.04
CA GLY A 212 -10.58 25.41 -9.39
C GLY A 212 -9.52 24.88 -10.35
N LYS A 213 -8.24 24.88 -10.00
CA LYS A 213 -7.18 24.23 -10.82
C LYS A 213 -7.44 22.75 -10.91
N VAL A 214 -7.30 22.17 -12.10
CA VAL A 214 -7.51 20.73 -12.34
C VAL A 214 -6.35 19.95 -11.73
N VAL A 215 -6.68 18.95 -10.92
CA VAL A 215 -5.73 18.03 -10.28
C VAL A 215 -5.72 16.69 -11.03
N ALA A 216 -6.91 16.17 -11.37
CA ALA A 216 -7.08 14.96 -12.16
C ALA A 216 -8.32 15.05 -13.04
N ILE A 217 -8.34 14.26 -14.09
CA ILE A 217 -9.50 14.09 -14.99
C ILE A 217 -9.79 12.59 -15.05
N GLU A 218 -11.00 12.18 -14.68
CA GLU A 218 -11.51 10.84 -14.95
C GLU A 218 -12.18 10.85 -16.31
N ASP A 219 -11.70 9.98 -17.19
CA ASP A 219 -12.24 9.78 -18.53
C ASP A 219 -12.82 8.36 -18.60
N TYR A 220 -14.13 8.29 -18.71
CA TYR A 220 -14.86 7.02 -18.78
C TYR A 220 -14.87 6.42 -20.18
N GLY A 221 -14.30 7.13 -21.16
CA GLY A 221 -14.27 6.74 -22.55
C GLY A 221 -15.61 6.96 -23.29
N GLY A 222 -15.59 6.77 -24.61
CA GLY A 222 -16.80 6.88 -25.43
C GLY A 222 -17.41 8.28 -25.45
N ASN A 223 -18.72 8.36 -25.16
CA ASN A 223 -19.49 9.62 -25.14
C ASN A 223 -19.84 10.07 -23.72
N GLU A 224 -19.23 9.49 -22.69
CA GLU A 224 -19.49 9.86 -21.32
C GLU A 224 -18.76 11.16 -20.97
N GLU A 225 -19.37 11.98 -20.08
CA GLU A 225 -18.77 13.23 -19.64
C GLU A 225 -17.58 12.95 -18.72
N GLN A 226 -16.47 13.63 -18.98
CA GLN A 226 -15.29 13.58 -18.12
C GLN A 226 -15.57 14.24 -16.77
N ARG A 227 -15.08 13.62 -15.71
CA ARG A 227 -15.15 14.17 -14.36
C ARG A 227 -13.86 14.87 -13.99
N TYR A 228 -13.95 16.15 -13.61
CA TYR A 228 -12.82 16.98 -13.25
C TYR A 228 -12.67 17.08 -11.73
N HIS A 229 -11.58 16.60 -11.20
CA HIS A 229 -11.19 16.79 -9.81
C HIS A 229 -10.37 18.07 -9.68
N ARG A 230 -10.87 19.02 -8.91
CA ARG A 230 -10.31 20.37 -8.85
C ARG A 230 -9.80 20.68 -7.45
N SER A 231 -8.74 21.51 -7.39
CA SER A 231 -8.20 22.06 -6.16
C SER A 231 -9.27 22.82 -5.38
N LYS A 232 -9.28 22.62 -4.06
CA LYS A 232 -10.09 23.37 -3.09
C LYS A 232 -9.54 24.78 -2.84
N GLY A 233 -8.28 25.04 -3.21
CA GLY A 233 -7.65 26.36 -3.16
C GLY A 233 -7.25 26.81 -1.77
N TYR A 234 -6.65 25.95 -0.97
CA TYR A 234 -6.01 26.39 0.29
C TYR A 234 -4.82 27.32 0.00
N ASP A 235 -4.02 26.97 -1.01
CA ASP A 235 -3.00 27.82 -1.67
C ASP A 235 -2.19 28.68 -0.68
N ILE A 236 -1.60 28.01 0.32
CA ILE A 236 -0.94 28.67 1.46
C ILE A 236 0.52 29.07 1.17
N PHE A 237 1.07 28.65 0.04
CA PHE A 237 2.45 28.90 -0.31
C PHE A 237 2.58 30.00 -1.36
N ASN A 238 3.70 30.68 -1.33
CA ASN A 238 4.05 31.72 -2.28
C ASN A 238 5.25 31.27 -3.16
N GLU A 239 5.70 32.16 -4.04
CA GLU A 239 6.82 31.92 -4.97
C GLU A 239 8.17 31.57 -4.32
N ASN A 240 8.32 31.79 -3.01
CA ASN A 240 9.55 31.44 -2.29
C ASN A 240 9.67 29.95 -2.03
N LEU A 241 8.57 29.20 -2.07
CA LEU A 241 8.60 27.74 -1.89
C LEU A 241 9.50 27.10 -2.96
N LYS A 242 10.44 26.28 -2.52
CA LYS A 242 11.27 25.41 -3.38
C LYS A 242 10.85 23.97 -3.09
N LEU A 243 9.97 23.44 -3.95
CA LEU A 243 9.42 22.09 -3.81
C LEU A 243 10.11 21.12 -4.78
N VAL A 244 10.65 20.05 -4.24
CA VAL A 244 11.13 18.89 -5.00
C VAL A 244 10.27 17.68 -4.63
N ILE A 245 9.85 16.92 -5.64
CA ILE A 245 9.03 15.73 -5.47
C ILE A 245 9.87 14.53 -5.92
N LEU A 246 10.13 13.59 -5.01
CA LEU A 246 10.87 12.38 -5.33
C LEU A 246 9.91 11.26 -5.73
N ILE A 247 10.17 10.61 -6.86
CA ILE A 247 9.40 9.46 -7.35
C ILE A 247 10.32 8.33 -7.79
N ASN A 248 9.80 7.12 -7.84
CA ASN A 248 10.45 5.96 -8.44
C ASN A 248 9.42 4.97 -8.99
N GLN A 249 9.85 3.80 -9.44
CA GLN A 249 8.99 2.75 -10.00
C GLN A 249 7.88 2.26 -9.05
N GLY A 250 8.03 2.46 -7.74
CA GLY A 250 7.00 2.16 -6.73
C GLY A 250 5.99 3.29 -6.51
N SER A 251 6.16 4.44 -7.16
CA SER A 251 5.20 5.55 -7.09
C SER A 251 4.08 5.32 -8.10
N ALA A 252 2.85 5.13 -7.62
CA ALA A 252 1.71 4.76 -8.48
C ALA A 252 0.43 5.54 -8.11
N SER A 253 -0.54 5.59 -9.05
CA SER A 253 -1.92 6.06 -8.81
C SER A 253 -1.96 7.48 -8.18
N ALA A 254 -2.51 7.63 -6.96
CA ALA A 254 -2.62 8.91 -6.24
C ALA A 254 -1.27 9.65 -6.10
N SER A 255 -0.14 8.92 -6.00
CA SER A 255 1.21 9.51 -6.02
C SER A 255 1.52 10.19 -7.34
N GLU A 256 1.11 9.55 -8.45
CA GLU A 256 1.31 10.10 -9.80
C GLU A 256 0.39 11.30 -10.06
N ILE A 257 -0.83 11.24 -9.51
CA ILE A 257 -1.78 12.36 -9.57
C ILE A 257 -1.22 13.59 -8.85
N LEU A 258 -0.78 13.45 -7.61
CA LEU A 258 -0.23 14.56 -6.84
C LEU A 258 1.03 15.12 -7.49
N ALA A 259 1.98 14.27 -7.86
CA ALA A 259 3.23 14.67 -8.49
C ALA A 259 2.98 15.34 -9.85
N GLY A 260 2.12 14.75 -10.67
CA GLY A 260 1.73 15.25 -11.98
C GLY A 260 1.06 16.63 -11.89
N ALA A 261 0.06 16.76 -11.03
CA ALA A 261 -0.63 18.03 -10.84
C ALA A 261 0.32 19.16 -10.41
N LEU A 262 1.17 18.93 -9.41
CA LEU A 262 2.11 19.95 -8.93
C LEU A 262 3.16 20.31 -9.97
N ARG A 263 3.60 19.36 -10.80
CA ARG A 263 4.50 19.63 -11.93
C ARG A 263 3.82 20.45 -13.02
N GLU A 264 2.62 20.01 -13.47
CA GLU A 264 1.90 20.68 -14.58
C GLU A 264 1.54 22.12 -14.24
N HIS A 265 1.28 22.42 -12.98
CA HIS A 265 1.03 23.79 -12.51
C HIS A 265 2.32 24.56 -12.15
N GLY A 266 3.51 24.00 -12.38
CA GLY A 266 4.79 24.67 -12.16
C GLY A 266 5.18 24.89 -10.69
N ILE A 267 4.54 24.15 -9.76
CA ILE A 267 4.77 24.32 -8.30
C ILE A 267 6.00 23.53 -7.85
N GLY A 268 6.20 22.32 -8.38
CA GLY A 268 7.25 21.42 -7.94
C GLY A 268 8.08 20.85 -9.08
N THR A 269 9.33 20.53 -8.78
CA THR A 269 10.24 19.82 -9.69
C THR A 269 10.27 18.34 -9.33
N ILE A 270 9.97 17.48 -10.29
CA ILE A 270 10.07 16.03 -10.10
C ILE A 270 11.52 15.59 -10.30
N VAL A 271 12.00 14.76 -9.38
CA VAL A 271 13.34 14.14 -9.41
C VAL A 271 13.21 12.64 -9.10
N GLY A 272 13.90 11.82 -9.84
CA GLY A 272 13.95 10.36 -9.61
C GLY A 272 13.82 9.54 -10.89
N GLU A 273 13.13 8.42 -10.80
CA GLU A 273 12.94 7.46 -11.89
C GLU A 273 11.51 7.51 -12.41
N LYS A 274 11.28 6.84 -13.54
CA LYS A 274 9.92 6.67 -14.11
C LYS A 274 9.02 6.00 -13.08
N SER A 275 7.82 6.57 -12.86
CA SER A 275 6.78 6.03 -12.00
C SER A 275 6.13 4.78 -12.61
N PHE A 276 5.24 4.13 -11.86
CA PHE A 276 4.58 2.89 -12.25
C PHE A 276 3.71 3.04 -13.51
N GLY A 277 2.95 4.13 -13.64
CA GLY A 277 2.08 4.40 -14.79
C GLY A 277 0.67 3.83 -14.64
N LYS A 278 0.10 3.79 -13.40
CA LYS A 278 -1.27 3.36 -13.16
C LYS A 278 -2.24 4.50 -13.41
N GLY A 279 -2.88 4.51 -14.60
CA GLY A 279 -3.86 5.51 -15.03
C GLY A 279 -5.33 5.11 -14.82
N SER A 280 -5.63 3.99 -14.15
CA SER A 280 -7.01 3.54 -13.86
C SER A 280 -7.46 3.96 -12.47
N VAL A 281 -8.76 4.32 -12.36
CA VAL A 281 -9.45 4.55 -11.08
C VAL A 281 -10.34 3.35 -10.79
N GLN A 282 -10.40 2.93 -9.53
CA GLN A 282 -11.22 1.81 -9.06
C GLN A 282 -12.22 2.32 -8.03
N GLU A 283 -13.44 1.84 -8.12
CA GLU A 283 -14.49 2.09 -7.16
C GLU A 283 -14.82 0.80 -6.41
N LEU A 284 -15.05 0.93 -5.11
CA LEU A 284 -15.54 -0.16 -4.26
C LEU A 284 -17.08 -0.15 -4.32
N VAL A 285 -17.67 -1.25 -4.77
CA VAL A 285 -19.13 -1.43 -4.91
C VAL A 285 -19.64 -2.50 -3.97
#